data_b1ca9e1411ddbbd160532ff3efa003b5
#
_entry.id   b1ca9e1411ddbbd160532ff3efa003b5
#
_cell.length_a   1.000
_cell.length_b   1.000
_cell.length_c   1.000
_cell.angle_alpha   90.00
_cell.angle_beta   90.00
_cell.angle_gamma   90.00
#
_symmetry.space_group_name_H-M   'P 1'
#
loop_
_entity.id
_entity.type
_entity.pdbx_description
1 polymer ?
#
loop_
_entity_poly.entity_id
_entity_poly.type
_entity_poly.pdbx_seq_one_letter_code
_entity_poly.pdbx_strand_id
1 'polypeptide(L)' 'AIYGNSKADFISKLHISLKETGESIYWLKLLKNTKLVNYDFDSLLSLAEEIKRMLIASLNTAKENGK' A
#
# COMPACT_ATOMS: atom_id res chain seq x y z
N ALA A 1 -0.96 -19.13 -15.12
CA ALA A 1 -0.78 -18.67 -15.26
C ALA A 1 -0.56 -18.44 -15.53
N ILE A 2 -0.52 -18.69 -15.46
CA ILE A 2 -0.21 -18.41 -15.74
C ILE A 2 -0.01 -17.88 -16.04
N TYR A 3 0.17 -17.71 -16.05
CA TYR A 3 0.36 -17.10 -16.31
C TYR A 3 0.99 -16.36 -16.56
N GLY A 4 1.28 -16.52 -16.81
CA GLY A 4 2.24 -15.64 -17.37
C GLY A 4 2.62 -14.42 -16.59
N ASN A 5 2.65 -14.53 -15.33
CA ASN A 5 2.99 -13.38 -14.52
C ASN A 5 4.48 -13.18 -14.53
N SER A 6 4.91 -12.26 -15.37
CA SER A 6 6.30 -11.88 -15.37
C SER A 6 6.61 -11.08 -14.11
N LYS A 7 7.90 -10.94 -13.85
CA LYS A 7 8.36 -10.12 -12.75
C LYS A 7 7.93 -8.67 -12.95
N ALA A 8 7.96 -8.20 -14.19
CA ALA A 8 7.52 -6.84 -14.49
C ALA A 8 6.04 -6.65 -14.13
N ASP A 9 5.21 -7.66 -14.37
CA ASP A 9 3.80 -7.58 -14.02
C ASP A 9 3.63 -7.54 -12.50
N PHE A 10 4.39 -8.34 -11.78
CA PHE A 10 4.35 -8.35 -10.32
C PHE A 10 4.73 -6.99 -9.75
N ILE A 11 5.83 -6.41 -10.26
CA ILE A 11 6.29 -5.08 -9.82
C ILE A 11 5.24 -4.03 -10.12
N SER A 12 4.62 -4.12 -11.30
CA SER A 12 3.57 -3.18 -11.69
C SER A 12 2.40 -3.24 -10.69
N LYS A 13 2.01 -4.44 -10.29
CA LYS A 13 0.92 -4.62 -9.34
C LYS A 13 1.29 -4.09 -7.95
N LEU A 14 2.55 -4.23 -7.57
CA LEU A 14 3.01 -3.67 -6.30
C LEU A 14 2.92 -2.15 -6.32
N HIS A 15 3.26 -1.52 -7.45
CA HIS A 15 3.15 -0.06 -7.58
C HIS A 15 1.70 0.39 -7.47
N ILE A 16 0.78 -0.34 -8.10
CA ILE A 16 -0.64 -0.02 -8.01
C ILE A 16 -1.12 -0.14 -6.57
N SER A 17 -0.74 -1.23 -5.90
CA SER A 17 -1.12 -1.44 -4.50
C SER A 17 -0.58 -0.33 -3.60
N LEU A 18 0.64 0.10 -3.84
CA LEU A 18 1.25 1.17 -3.06
C LEU A 18 0.50 2.49 -3.26
N LYS A 19 0.13 2.78 -4.50
CA LYS A 19 -0.65 3.98 -4.80
C LYS A 19 -2.00 3.94 -4.09
N GLU A 20 -2.69 2.78 -4.16
CA GLU A 20 -4.00 2.64 -3.53
C GLU A 20 -3.89 2.77 -2.01
N THR A 21 -2.84 2.21 -1.44
CA THR A 21 -2.62 2.33 0.00
C THR A 21 -2.40 3.79 0.40
N GLY A 22 -1.63 4.52 -0.40
CA GLY A 22 -1.42 5.94 -0.15
C GLY A 22 -2.70 6.74 -0.21
N GLU A 23 -3.56 6.43 -1.17
CA GLU A 23 -4.86 7.10 -1.28
C GLU A 23 -5.75 6.76 -0.08
N SER A 24 -5.70 5.51 0.37
CA SER A 24 -6.47 5.11 1.54
C SER A 24 -6.03 5.87 2.78
N ILE A 25 -4.73 6.04 2.96
CA ILE A 25 -4.19 6.81 4.08
C ILE A 25 -4.69 8.25 4.03
N TYR A 26 -4.70 8.84 2.85
CA TYR A 26 -5.19 10.20 2.65
C TYR A 26 -6.66 10.32 3.09
N TRP A 27 -7.51 9.40 2.63
CA TRP A 27 -8.92 9.42 2.97
C TRP A 27 -9.15 9.18 4.45
N LEU A 28 -8.38 8.29 5.06
CA LEU A 28 -8.49 8.04 6.49
C LEU A 28 -8.15 9.28 7.31
N LYS A 29 -7.12 10.02 6.88
CA LYS A 29 -6.76 11.27 7.56
C LYS A 29 -7.86 12.31 7.43
N LEU A 30 -8.48 12.39 6.25
CA LEU A 30 -9.59 13.31 6.05
C LEU A 30 -10.76 12.97 6.97
N LEU A 31 -11.12 11.69 7.01
CA LEU A 31 -12.22 11.24 7.86
C LEU A 31 -11.94 11.53 9.34
N LYS A 32 -10.71 11.28 9.77
CA LYS A 32 -10.31 11.57 11.15
C LYS A 32 -10.49 13.04 11.46
N ASN A 33 -10.09 13.91 10.54
CA ASN A 33 -10.14 15.35 10.77
C ASN A 33 -11.56 15.91 10.76
N THR A 34 -12.50 15.25 10.07
CA THR A 34 -13.87 15.72 10.04
C THR A 34 -14.58 15.50 11.37
N LYS A 35 -14.16 14.49 12.11
CA LYS A 35 -14.76 14.12 13.39
C LYS A 35 -16.24 13.75 13.26
N LEU A 36 -16.65 13.40 12.06
CA LEU A 36 -18.03 12.96 11.81
C LEU A 36 -18.28 11.54 12.29
N VAL A 37 -17.21 10.74 12.37
CA VAL A 37 -17.29 9.35 12.79
C VAL A 37 -16.38 9.15 14.00
N ASN A 38 -16.94 8.56 15.03
CA ASN A 38 -16.16 8.26 16.24
C ASN A 38 -15.55 6.86 16.10
N TYR A 39 -14.35 6.81 15.56
CA TYR A 39 -13.65 5.57 15.31
C TYR A 39 -12.16 5.73 15.62
N ASP A 40 -11.50 4.63 15.92
CA ASP A 40 -10.06 4.65 16.20
C ASP A 40 -9.28 4.68 14.88
N PHE A 41 -9.22 5.87 14.28
CA PHE A 41 -8.50 6.05 13.03
C PHE A 41 -7.00 5.90 13.22
N ASP A 42 -6.48 6.15 14.41
CA ASP A 42 -5.04 6.05 14.64
C ASP A 42 -4.55 4.62 14.49
N SER A 43 -5.30 3.64 15.02
CA SER A 43 -4.95 2.24 14.83
C SER A 43 -5.02 1.84 13.37
N LEU A 44 -6.05 2.30 12.67
CA LEU A 44 -6.23 1.97 11.26
C LEU A 44 -5.13 2.62 10.41
N LEU A 45 -4.78 3.87 10.72
CA LEU A 45 -3.70 4.55 10.03
C LEU A 45 -2.36 3.86 10.26
N SER A 46 -2.12 3.41 11.49
CA SER A 46 -0.88 2.69 11.82
C SER A 46 -0.78 1.41 10.99
N LEU A 47 -1.87 0.68 10.85
CA LEU A 47 -1.90 -0.53 10.04
C LEU A 47 -1.63 -0.21 8.57
N ALA A 48 -2.26 0.84 8.06
CA ALA A 48 -2.07 1.24 6.67
C ALA A 48 -0.63 1.64 6.40
N GLU A 49 0.00 2.35 7.34
CA GLU A 49 1.40 2.72 7.20
C GLU A 49 2.31 1.49 7.20
N GLU A 50 1.97 0.51 8.01
CA GLU A 50 2.73 -0.73 8.06
C GLU A 50 2.64 -1.47 6.72
N ILE A 51 1.43 -1.55 6.17
CA ILE A 51 1.24 -2.16 4.85
C ILE A 51 2.06 -1.41 3.80
N LYS A 52 2.06 -0.10 3.85
CA LYS A 52 2.82 0.71 2.92
C LYS A 52 4.31 0.37 2.99
N ARG A 53 4.85 0.27 4.21
CA ARG A 53 6.26 -0.09 4.38
C ARG A 53 6.56 -1.48 3.82
N MET A 54 5.64 -2.42 4.02
CA MET A 54 5.82 -3.77 3.51
C MET A 54 5.82 -3.79 1.99
N LEU A 55 4.96 -2.99 1.37
CA LEU A 55 4.91 -2.89 -0.08
C LEU A 55 6.20 -2.28 -0.64
N ILE A 56 6.71 -1.26 0.01
CA ILE A 56 7.96 -0.63 -0.41
C ILE A 56 9.11 -1.62 -0.29
N ALA A 57 9.17 -2.37 0.80
CA ALA A 57 10.21 -3.37 0.98
C ALA A 57 10.11 -4.46 -0.09
N SER A 58 8.88 -4.89 -0.40
CA SER A 58 8.67 -5.89 -1.44
C SER A 58 9.13 -5.39 -2.80
N LEU A 59 8.86 -4.11 -3.11
CA LEU A 59 9.29 -3.51 -4.36
C LEU A 59 10.81 -3.49 -4.46
N ASN A 60 11.47 -3.07 -3.39
CA ASN A 60 12.92 -3.00 -3.40
C ASN A 60 13.54 -4.38 -3.58
N THR A 61 13.01 -5.38 -2.89
CA THR A 61 13.49 -6.74 -3.02
C THR A 61 13.29 -7.27 -4.45
N ALA A 62 12.11 -7.04 -5.01
CA ALA A 62 11.80 -7.50 -6.35
C ALA A 62 12.71 -6.87 -7.39
N LYS A 63 12.99 -5.58 -7.24
CA LYS A 63 13.86 -4.87 -8.18
C LYS A 63 15.29 -5.36 -8.08
N GLU A 64 15.77 -5.63 -6.87
CA GLU A 64 17.13 -6.12 -6.67
C GLU A 64 17.31 -7.50 -7.30
N ASN A 65 16.32 -8.36 -7.11
CA ASN A 65 16.39 -9.72 -7.62
C ASN A 65 16.18 -9.80 -9.12
N GLY A 66 15.83 -8.67 -9.73
CA GLY A 66 15.55 -8.64 -11.15
C GLY A 66 16.76 -8.51 -12.04
N LYS A 67 17.91 -8.38 -11.48
CA LYS A 67 19.15 -8.15 -12.25
C LYS A 67 19.69 -9.40 -12.91
#